data_29eeb3527c6d85a4e942dfb0c82d816b
#
_entry.id   29eeb3527c6d85a4e942dfb0c82d816b
#
_cell.length_a   1.000
_cell.length_b   1.000
_cell.length_c   1.000
_cell.angle_alpha   90.00
_cell.angle_beta   90.00
_cell.angle_gamma   90.00
#
_symmetry.space_group_name_H-M   'P 1'
#
loop_
_entity.id
_entity.type
_entity.pdbx_description
1 polymer ?
#
loop_
_entity_poly.entity_id
_entity_poly.type
_entity_poly.pdbx_seq_one_letter_code
_entity_poly.pdbx_strand_id
1 'polypeptide(L)'
;MYKRQIFNYSYIPLSKPTLQEQVYSKLKENKIYYNDGKNTNLLNGAIVTSGKEFFQSLGMKFKDSGRTHQVGKDKGKPILVPDIKSKEDIPEKVMGFFNESYNFLEQLVGKDNVVYAEIHFDEDTPHLHFYFMPIVNVVKRKVFETDKDGNLIYREGIDKKGNKKMYPVQKKDENEKNIFKTEEGKFLNCDQFWKTLGGKTSYAKIQDDYNKFITEKGYNLYRGNIGDNKHHKNKAEKEIEDLNEQISEMKIEFEKNKRLNEIELQTTKEMSEIDSNEILNPTKRKIGGYKDNDVNNLINYSKQIQKQNSNS
;
A
#
# COMPACT_ATOMS: atom_id res chain seq x y z
N MET A 1 10.91 24.30 5.80
CA MET A 1 11.11 24.42 4.34
C MET A 1 12.01 23.27 3.92
N TYR A 2 11.48 22.32 3.20
CA TYR A 2 12.14 21.04 2.91
C TYR A 2 13.26 21.22 1.88
N LYS A 3 14.52 21.24 2.34
CA LYS A 3 15.72 21.32 1.47
C LYS A 3 16.03 20.03 0.68
N ARG A 4 15.15 19.00 0.74
CA ARG A 4 15.44 17.66 0.17
C ARG A 4 14.90 17.45 -1.24
N GLN A 5 13.91 18.23 -1.70
CA GLN A 5 13.26 18.08 -3.02
C GLN A 5 14.18 18.32 -4.23
N ILE A 6 15.46 18.66 -4.01
CA ILE A 6 16.43 18.99 -5.08
C ILE A 6 16.78 17.76 -5.93
N PHE A 7 16.57 16.56 -5.42
CA PHE A 7 16.98 15.30 -6.08
C PHE A 7 15.84 14.50 -6.69
N ASN A 8 14.60 14.99 -6.58
CA ASN A 8 13.46 14.34 -7.20
C ASN A 8 13.54 14.47 -8.73
N TYR A 9 13.07 13.45 -9.42
CA TYR A 9 13.05 13.42 -10.89
C TYR A 9 11.62 13.34 -11.39
N SER A 10 11.18 14.38 -12.11
CA SER A 10 9.82 14.45 -12.65
C SER A 10 9.80 14.05 -14.11
N TYR A 11 8.98 13.05 -14.45
CA TYR A 11 8.57 12.74 -15.82
C TYR A 11 7.48 13.70 -16.29
N ILE A 12 6.49 13.92 -15.42
CA ILE A 12 5.40 14.87 -15.65
C ILE A 12 5.27 15.71 -14.37
N PRO A 13 5.86 16.94 -14.35
CA PRO A 13 5.81 17.81 -13.20
C PRO A 13 4.43 18.43 -13.03
N LEU A 14 4.16 18.98 -11.85
CA LEU A 14 3.02 19.84 -11.63
C LEU A 14 3.22 21.16 -12.38
N SER A 15 2.30 21.49 -13.29
CA SER A 15 2.22 22.77 -13.98
C SER A 15 1.32 23.78 -13.26
N LYS A 16 0.62 23.32 -12.22
CA LYS A 16 -0.26 24.13 -11.35
C LYS A 16 0.23 24.03 -9.90
N PRO A 17 -0.16 24.95 -9.03
CA PRO A 17 0.26 24.96 -7.61
C PRO A 17 -0.08 23.68 -6.86
N THR A 18 -1.18 23.01 -7.23
CA THR A 18 -1.62 21.77 -6.62
C THR A 18 -2.01 20.72 -7.66
N LEU A 19 -1.90 19.44 -7.29
CA LEU A 19 -2.36 18.32 -8.12
C LEU A 19 -3.87 18.44 -8.41
N GLN A 20 -4.65 18.92 -7.46
CA GLN A 20 -6.09 19.16 -7.65
C GLN A 20 -6.35 20.16 -8.76
N GLU A 21 -5.68 21.30 -8.75
CA GLU A 21 -5.83 22.33 -9.79
C GLU A 21 -5.37 21.80 -11.15
N GLN A 22 -4.32 21.00 -11.21
CA GLN A 22 -3.87 20.36 -12.44
C GLN A 22 -4.93 19.40 -13.02
N VAL A 23 -5.58 18.59 -12.17
CA VAL A 23 -6.68 17.70 -12.57
C VAL A 23 -7.85 18.51 -13.16
N TYR A 24 -8.32 19.54 -12.45
CA TYR A 24 -9.43 20.35 -12.93
C TYR A 24 -9.11 21.15 -14.19
N SER A 25 -7.87 21.65 -14.33
CA SER A 25 -7.39 22.29 -15.56
C SER A 25 -7.48 21.32 -16.73
N LYS A 26 -6.96 20.10 -16.55
CA LYS A 26 -6.98 19.06 -17.57
C LYS A 26 -8.40 18.63 -17.97
N LEU A 27 -9.32 18.51 -17.00
CA LEU A 27 -10.74 18.24 -17.27
C LEU A 27 -11.35 19.30 -18.18
N LYS A 28 -11.10 20.57 -17.88
CA LYS A 28 -11.65 21.72 -18.63
C LYS A 28 -11.01 21.84 -20.02
N GLU A 29 -9.69 21.84 -20.09
CA GLU A 29 -8.94 22.02 -21.34
C GLU A 29 -9.22 20.92 -22.37
N ASN A 30 -9.35 19.67 -21.93
CA ASN A 30 -9.61 18.53 -22.79
C ASN A 30 -11.11 18.20 -22.94
N LYS A 31 -12.00 19.03 -22.41
CA LYS A 31 -13.46 18.85 -22.46
C LYS A 31 -13.89 17.46 -21.99
N ILE A 32 -13.32 16.99 -20.87
CA ILE A 32 -13.60 15.68 -20.30
C ILE A 32 -14.89 15.76 -19.48
N TYR A 33 -15.88 14.94 -19.85
CA TYR A 33 -17.12 14.85 -19.10
C TYR A 33 -16.91 14.03 -17.83
N TYR A 34 -17.40 14.54 -16.71
CA TYR A 34 -17.37 13.84 -15.42
C TYR A 34 -18.65 14.14 -14.62
N ASN A 35 -18.98 13.23 -13.70
CA ASN A 35 -20.06 13.45 -12.76
C ASN A 35 -19.51 14.14 -11.51
N ASP A 36 -20.00 15.31 -11.17
CA ASP A 36 -19.59 16.09 -9.98
C ASP A 36 -20.20 15.55 -8.67
N GLY A 37 -20.39 14.25 -8.57
CA GLY A 37 -20.89 13.60 -7.37
C GLY A 37 -19.80 13.33 -6.33
N LYS A 38 -20.17 13.31 -5.04
CA LYS A 38 -19.25 13.04 -3.90
C LYS A 38 -18.42 11.76 -4.03
N ASN A 39 -18.86 10.80 -4.85
CA ASN A 39 -18.22 9.49 -5.02
C ASN A 39 -17.49 9.35 -6.36
N THR A 40 -17.22 10.45 -7.07
CA THR A 40 -16.49 10.39 -8.33
C THR A 40 -14.99 10.36 -8.08
N ASN A 41 -14.34 9.27 -8.47
CA ASN A 41 -12.88 9.17 -8.44
C ASN A 41 -12.29 9.90 -9.65
N LEU A 42 -11.75 11.10 -9.42
CA LEU A 42 -11.13 11.92 -10.47
C LEU A 42 -9.74 11.42 -10.83
N LEU A 43 -9.04 10.81 -9.88
CA LEU A 43 -7.63 10.48 -9.97
C LEU A 43 -7.37 9.10 -9.37
N ASN A 44 -6.56 8.31 -10.04
CA ASN A 44 -5.98 7.07 -9.52
C ASN A 44 -4.47 7.23 -9.39
N GLY A 45 -3.87 6.50 -8.45
CA GLY A 45 -2.42 6.51 -8.24
C GLY A 45 -1.84 5.12 -8.17
N ALA A 46 -0.59 5.02 -8.60
CA ALA A 46 0.28 3.88 -8.39
C ALA A 46 1.57 4.35 -7.73
N ILE A 47 2.11 3.53 -6.85
CA ILE A 47 3.45 3.72 -6.27
C ILE A 47 4.28 2.52 -6.68
N VAL A 48 5.42 2.77 -7.30
CA VAL A 48 6.40 1.74 -7.63
C VAL A 48 7.62 1.91 -6.74
N THR A 49 7.94 0.88 -5.96
CA THR A 49 9.10 0.84 -5.08
C THR A 49 9.54 -0.60 -4.87
N SER A 50 10.66 -0.78 -4.16
CA SER A 50 11.17 -2.07 -3.71
C SER A 50 11.92 -1.92 -2.39
N GLY A 51 12.39 -3.02 -1.80
CA GLY A 51 13.25 -2.99 -0.62
C GLY A 51 14.59 -2.30 -0.89
N LYS A 52 15.26 -1.84 0.18
CA LYS A 52 16.57 -1.18 0.09
C LYS A 52 17.62 -2.09 -0.53
N GLU A 53 17.57 -3.38 -0.22
CA GLU A 53 18.47 -4.41 -0.76
C GLU A 53 18.40 -4.49 -2.28
N PHE A 54 17.23 -4.33 -2.87
CA PHE A 54 17.06 -4.26 -4.31
C PHE A 54 17.80 -3.06 -4.89
N PHE A 55 17.59 -1.86 -4.34
CA PHE A 55 18.26 -0.66 -4.82
C PHE A 55 19.78 -0.71 -4.59
N GLN A 56 20.24 -1.33 -3.50
CA GLN A 56 21.65 -1.59 -3.24
C GLN A 56 22.26 -2.51 -4.31
N SER A 57 21.52 -3.55 -4.73
CA SER A 57 21.97 -4.44 -5.81
C SER A 57 22.10 -3.72 -7.17
N LEU A 58 21.38 -2.61 -7.35
CA LEU A 58 21.50 -1.73 -8.51
C LEU A 58 22.59 -0.66 -8.35
N GLY A 59 23.33 -0.69 -7.24
CA GLY A 59 24.46 0.21 -6.97
C GLY A 59 24.12 1.44 -6.13
N MET A 60 22.89 1.57 -5.61
CA MET A 60 22.53 2.70 -4.77
C MET A 60 23.18 2.58 -3.39
N LYS A 61 23.74 3.68 -2.91
CA LYS A 61 24.30 3.79 -1.57
C LYS A 61 23.28 4.38 -0.62
N PHE A 62 23.30 3.88 0.62
CA PHE A 62 22.48 4.39 1.71
C PHE A 62 23.39 4.82 2.87
N LYS A 63 22.94 5.85 3.59
CA LYS A 63 23.61 6.36 4.79
C LYS A 63 22.65 6.42 5.95
N ASP A 64 23.19 6.46 7.16
CA ASP A 64 22.43 6.74 8.37
C ASP A 64 21.83 8.16 8.29
N SER A 65 20.53 8.25 8.52
CA SER A 65 19.81 9.54 8.55
C SER A 65 20.00 10.31 9.86
N GLY A 66 20.65 9.71 10.87
CA GLY A 66 20.71 10.21 12.25
C GLY A 66 19.40 10.01 13.03
N ARG A 67 18.42 9.28 12.46
CA ARG A 67 17.15 8.91 13.10
C ARG A 67 17.12 7.40 13.33
N THR A 68 16.36 6.96 14.34
CA THR A 68 16.15 5.54 14.64
C THR A 68 14.68 5.17 14.51
N HIS A 69 14.41 3.92 14.22
CA HIS A 69 13.06 3.37 14.27
C HIS A 69 12.53 3.44 15.70
N GLN A 70 11.32 3.99 15.88
CA GLN A 70 10.73 4.19 17.21
C GLN A 70 9.86 3.00 17.64
N VAL A 71 9.39 2.20 16.69
CA VAL A 71 8.47 1.07 16.89
C VAL A 71 8.84 -0.09 15.97
N GLY A 72 8.26 -1.26 16.21
CA GLY A 72 8.42 -2.45 15.39
C GLY A 72 9.72 -3.21 15.70
N LYS A 73 9.96 -4.28 14.94
CA LYS A 73 11.12 -5.17 15.07
C LYS A 73 12.47 -4.48 14.87
N ASP A 74 12.47 -3.34 14.19
CA ASP A 74 13.68 -2.55 13.94
C ASP A 74 13.86 -1.40 14.93
N LYS A 75 13.08 -1.35 16.03
CA LYS A 75 13.19 -0.33 17.07
C LYS A 75 14.62 -0.17 17.54
N GLY A 76 15.09 1.08 17.55
CA GLY A 76 16.46 1.45 17.92
C GLY A 76 17.50 1.29 16.80
N LYS A 77 17.17 0.62 15.68
CA LYS A 77 18.06 0.58 14.53
C LYS A 77 18.06 1.90 13.77
N PRO A 78 19.17 2.29 13.13
CA PRO A 78 19.21 3.51 12.34
C PRO A 78 18.30 3.43 11.12
N ILE A 79 17.61 4.54 10.80
CA ILE A 79 16.88 4.69 9.55
C ILE A 79 17.87 5.07 8.47
N LEU A 80 18.04 4.19 7.48
CA LEU A 80 18.89 4.44 6.33
C LEU A 80 18.12 5.21 5.26
N VAL A 81 18.78 6.18 4.62
CA VAL A 81 18.25 6.97 3.51
C VAL A 81 19.24 6.94 2.34
N PRO A 82 18.82 7.18 1.09
CA PRO A 82 19.71 7.30 -0.04
C PRO A 82 20.82 8.31 0.20
N ASP A 83 22.08 7.92 -0.06
CA ASP A 83 23.23 8.83 0.04
C ASP A 83 23.45 9.56 -1.28
N ILE A 84 22.60 10.54 -1.55
CA ILE A 84 22.60 11.35 -2.74
C ILE A 84 22.94 12.80 -2.36
N LYS A 85 23.95 13.37 -3.01
CA LYS A 85 24.35 14.78 -2.88
C LYS A 85 24.08 15.56 -4.16
N SER A 86 24.03 14.86 -5.29
CA SER A 86 23.77 15.39 -6.61
C SER A 86 22.99 14.37 -7.45
N LYS A 87 22.43 14.75 -8.60
CA LYS A 87 21.72 13.83 -9.50
C LYS A 87 22.63 12.76 -10.09
N GLU A 88 23.92 13.06 -10.22
CA GLU A 88 24.94 12.16 -10.74
C GLU A 88 25.24 11.00 -9.77
N ASP A 89 24.87 11.15 -8.50
CA ASP A 89 25.02 10.08 -7.49
C ASP A 89 23.94 8.98 -7.66
N ILE A 90 22.93 9.21 -8.46
CA ILE A 90 21.88 8.22 -8.72
C ILE A 90 22.37 7.22 -9.74
N PRO A 91 22.51 5.92 -9.39
CA PRO A 91 22.97 4.93 -10.34
C PRO A 91 22.09 4.83 -11.58
N GLU A 92 22.71 4.71 -12.76
CA GLU A 92 22.01 4.57 -14.04
C GLU A 92 21.01 3.40 -14.03
N LYS A 93 21.35 2.28 -13.40
CA LYS A 93 20.46 1.13 -13.25
C LYS A 93 19.21 1.44 -12.44
N VAL A 94 19.30 2.30 -11.42
CA VAL A 94 18.14 2.73 -10.62
C VAL A 94 17.25 3.63 -11.46
N MET A 95 17.81 4.58 -12.18
CA MET A 95 17.04 5.40 -13.13
C MET A 95 16.41 4.56 -14.22
N GLY A 96 17.14 3.57 -14.77
CA GLY A 96 16.63 2.62 -15.75
C GLY A 96 15.42 1.83 -15.23
N PHE A 97 15.47 1.35 -13.98
CA PHE A 97 14.35 0.68 -13.34
C PHE A 97 13.10 1.57 -13.30
N PHE A 98 13.23 2.81 -12.87
CA PHE A 98 12.09 3.73 -12.82
C PHE A 98 11.63 4.17 -14.22
N ASN A 99 12.52 4.33 -15.18
CA ASN A 99 12.16 4.60 -16.57
C ASN A 99 11.30 3.50 -17.16
N GLU A 100 11.69 2.23 -16.98
CA GLU A 100 10.90 1.10 -17.47
C GLU A 100 9.58 0.97 -16.71
N SER A 101 9.57 1.25 -15.41
CA SER A 101 8.34 1.27 -14.61
C SER A 101 7.37 2.35 -15.08
N TYR A 102 7.86 3.55 -15.35
CA TYR A 102 7.08 4.64 -15.92
C TYR A 102 6.50 4.25 -17.28
N ASN A 103 7.34 3.71 -18.19
CA ASN A 103 6.92 3.26 -19.51
C ASN A 103 5.81 2.21 -19.45
N PHE A 104 5.94 1.23 -18.57
CA PHE A 104 4.89 0.23 -18.36
C PHE A 104 3.57 0.85 -17.93
N LEU A 105 3.60 1.73 -16.92
CA LEU A 105 2.39 2.39 -16.41
C LEU A 105 1.79 3.35 -17.45
N GLU A 106 2.62 4.10 -18.18
CA GLU A 106 2.15 4.99 -19.25
C GLU A 106 1.45 4.20 -20.36
N GLN A 107 2.02 3.07 -20.78
CA GLN A 107 1.39 2.19 -21.76
C GLN A 107 0.08 1.59 -21.26
N LEU A 108 0.03 1.21 -19.99
CA LEU A 108 -1.16 0.64 -19.38
C LEU A 108 -2.35 1.60 -19.35
N VAL A 109 -2.09 2.87 -18.98
CA VAL A 109 -3.16 3.85 -18.77
C VAL A 109 -3.39 4.78 -19.95
N GLY A 110 -2.43 4.87 -20.87
CA GLY A 110 -2.39 5.82 -21.96
C GLY A 110 -1.74 7.16 -21.56
N LYS A 111 -0.82 7.63 -22.37
CA LYS A 111 -0.01 8.85 -22.11
C LYS A 111 -0.86 10.08 -21.77
N ASP A 112 -1.96 10.30 -22.50
CA ASP A 112 -2.84 11.45 -22.27
C ASP A 112 -3.56 11.42 -20.92
N ASN A 113 -3.66 10.25 -20.30
CA ASN A 113 -4.32 10.09 -19.02
C ASN A 113 -3.39 10.41 -17.84
N VAL A 114 -2.08 10.39 -18.02
CA VAL A 114 -1.12 10.69 -16.96
C VAL A 114 -1.19 12.16 -16.58
N VAL A 115 -1.21 12.43 -15.28
CA VAL A 115 -1.34 13.79 -14.72
C VAL A 115 -0.07 14.22 -14.01
N TYR A 116 0.58 13.30 -13.33
CA TYR A 116 1.78 13.57 -12.55
C TYR A 116 2.59 12.28 -12.42
N ALA A 117 3.89 12.38 -12.59
CA ALA A 117 4.80 11.27 -12.34
C ALA A 117 6.16 11.78 -11.89
N GLU A 118 6.57 11.39 -10.68
CA GLU A 118 7.81 11.86 -10.05
C GLU A 118 8.44 10.78 -9.19
N ILE A 119 9.76 10.63 -9.30
CA ILE A 119 10.56 9.77 -8.44
C ILE A 119 11.02 10.59 -7.24
N HIS A 120 10.76 10.08 -6.05
CA HIS A 120 11.26 10.63 -4.79
C HIS A 120 12.49 9.86 -4.35
N PHE A 121 13.59 10.59 -4.18
CA PHE A 121 14.85 10.08 -3.64
C PHE A 121 15.19 10.66 -2.26
N ASP A 122 14.38 11.57 -1.77
CA ASP A 122 14.57 12.31 -0.51
C ASP A 122 13.95 11.64 0.72
N GLU A 123 13.27 10.51 0.51
CA GLU A 123 12.66 9.71 1.55
C GLU A 123 13.49 8.46 1.88
N ASP A 124 12.98 7.62 2.79
CA ASP A 124 13.71 6.44 3.30
C ASP A 124 14.04 5.41 2.22
N THR A 125 13.19 5.31 1.19
CA THR A 125 13.38 4.40 0.06
C THR A 125 12.93 5.07 -1.23
N PRO A 126 13.69 4.97 -2.33
CA PRO A 126 13.28 5.51 -3.61
C PRO A 126 11.95 4.94 -4.09
N HIS A 127 11.08 5.81 -4.60
CA HIS A 127 9.80 5.39 -5.14
C HIS A 127 9.27 6.34 -6.19
N LEU A 128 8.53 5.79 -7.16
CA LEU A 128 7.84 6.53 -8.20
C LEU A 128 6.39 6.75 -7.77
N HIS A 129 5.96 7.99 -7.67
CA HIS A 129 4.55 8.38 -7.65
C HIS A 129 4.07 8.54 -9.08
N PHE A 130 2.98 7.86 -9.41
CA PHE A 130 2.37 7.91 -10.73
C PHE A 130 0.87 8.12 -10.60
N TYR A 131 0.36 9.26 -11.08
CA TYR A 131 -1.05 9.62 -10.98
C TYR A 131 -1.66 9.81 -12.36
N PHE A 132 -2.85 9.26 -12.57
CA PHE A 132 -3.56 9.32 -13.84
C PHE A 132 -5.07 9.48 -13.65
N MET A 133 -5.73 10.04 -14.65
CA MET A 133 -7.18 10.15 -14.72
C MET A 133 -7.74 8.91 -15.44
N PRO A 134 -8.75 8.22 -14.88
CA PRO A 134 -9.36 7.05 -15.52
C PRO A 134 -10.33 7.47 -16.63
N ILE A 135 -9.79 7.92 -17.78
CA ILE A 135 -10.57 8.42 -18.91
C ILE A 135 -10.85 7.28 -19.88
N VAL A 136 -12.09 7.22 -20.35
CA VAL A 136 -12.54 6.31 -21.42
C VAL A 136 -13.13 7.11 -22.57
N ASN A 137 -12.95 6.62 -23.79
CA ASN A 137 -13.43 7.32 -25.00
C ASN A 137 -14.87 6.97 -25.39
N VAL A 138 -15.41 5.93 -24.76
CA VAL A 138 -16.75 5.41 -25.08
C VAL A 138 -17.45 5.04 -23.78
N VAL A 139 -18.68 5.48 -23.60
CA VAL A 139 -19.51 5.07 -22.45
C VAL A 139 -20.84 4.49 -22.92
N LYS A 140 -21.34 3.53 -22.16
CA LYS A 140 -22.70 2.99 -22.34
C LYS A 140 -23.62 3.64 -21.33
N ARG A 141 -24.59 4.45 -21.79
CA ARG A 141 -25.61 5.06 -20.96
C ARG A 141 -26.91 4.28 -21.04
N LYS A 142 -27.58 4.12 -19.91
CA LYS A 142 -28.91 3.54 -19.84
C LYS A 142 -29.90 4.42 -20.62
N VAL A 143 -30.74 3.83 -21.45
CA VAL A 143 -31.88 4.49 -22.08
C VAL A 143 -33.05 4.30 -21.16
N PHE A 144 -33.76 5.38 -20.83
CA PHE A 144 -34.96 5.34 -19.98
C PHE A 144 -36.19 5.56 -20.80
N GLU A 145 -37.33 5.05 -20.28
CA GLU A 145 -38.66 5.29 -20.88
C GLU A 145 -39.07 6.73 -20.63
N THR A 146 -39.72 7.30 -21.64
CA THR A 146 -40.29 8.64 -21.59
C THR A 146 -41.79 8.58 -21.95
N ASP A 147 -42.56 9.50 -21.38
CA ASP A 147 -43.97 9.73 -21.79
C ASP A 147 -44.01 10.42 -23.17
N LYS A 148 -45.27 10.76 -23.61
CA LYS A 148 -45.52 11.41 -24.89
C LYS A 148 -44.93 12.83 -24.97
N ASP A 149 -44.68 13.47 -23.83
CA ASP A 149 -44.11 14.82 -23.70
C ASP A 149 -42.62 14.80 -23.49
N GLY A 150 -41.98 13.61 -23.48
CA GLY A 150 -40.54 13.42 -23.33
C GLY A 150 -40.02 13.38 -21.87
N ASN A 151 -40.94 13.37 -20.87
CA ASN A 151 -40.53 13.27 -19.47
C ASN A 151 -40.22 11.83 -19.08
N LEU A 152 -39.26 11.64 -18.18
CA LEU A 152 -38.88 10.31 -17.69
C LEU A 152 -40.02 9.65 -16.90
N ILE A 153 -40.27 8.38 -17.18
CA ILE A 153 -41.21 7.55 -16.42
C ILE A 153 -40.49 6.96 -15.21
N TYR A 154 -41.09 7.09 -14.03
CA TYR A 154 -40.55 6.60 -12.77
C TYR A 154 -41.43 5.50 -12.18
N ARG A 155 -40.79 4.57 -11.46
CA ARG A 155 -41.51 3.60 -10.61
C ARG A 155 -40.93 3.63 -9.18
N GLU A 156 -41.79 3.31 -8.20
CA GLU A 156 -41.37 3.15 -6.82
C GLU A 156 -40.50 1.88 -6.67
N GLY A 157 -39.42 1.98 -5.89
CA GLY A 157 -38.56 0.87 -5.52
C GLY A 157 -38.00 1.09 -4.13
N ILE A 158 -37.29 0.09 -3.60
CA ILE A 158 -36.68 0.14 -2.27
C ILE A 158 -35.16 0.23 -2.45
N ASP A 159 -34.52 1.18 -1.79
CA ASP A 159 -33.07 1.31 -1.79
C ASP A 159 -32.39 0.26 -0.88
N LYS A 160 -31.07 0.17 -0.90
CA LYS A 160 -30.30 -0.78 -0.08
C LYS A 160 -30.46 -0.57 1.44
N LYS A 161 -31.04 0.56 1.85
CA LYS A 161 -31.30 0.91 3.26
C LYS A 161 -32.75 0.67 3.67
N GLY A 162 -33.60 0.13 2.76
CA GLY A 162 -35.01 -0.14 3.00
C GLY A 162 -35.94 1.05 2.77
N ASN A 163 -35.45 2.20 2.25
CA ASN A 163 -36.27 3.39 2.01
C ASN A 163 -36.94 3.32 0.64
N LYS A 164 -38.21 3.77 0.56
CA LYS A 164 -38.92 3.95 -0.70
C LYS A 164 -38.29 5.09 -1.52
N LYS A 165 -38.01 4.83 -2.78
CA LYS A 165 -37.41 5.79 -3.71
C LYS A 165 -37.94 5.59 -5.12
N MET A 166 -38.12 6.70 -5.84
CA MET A 166 -38.50 6.70 -7.25
C MET A 166 -37.30 6.47 -8.14
N TYR A 167 -37.37 5.49 -9.02
CA TYR A 167 -36.34 5.15 -9.98
C TYR A 167 -36.83 5.32 -11.40
N PRO A 168 -36.05 5.92 -12.32
CA PRO A 168 -36.44 5.99 -13.73
C PRO A 168 -36.49 4.59 -14.33
N VAL A 169 -37.52 4.31 -15.11
CA VAL A 169 -37.72 3.01 -15.75
C VAL A 169 -36.77 2.88 -16.93
N GLN A 170 -35.90 1.86 -16.88
CA GLN A 170 -34.98 1.60 -17.97
C GLN A 170 -35.73 0.94 -19.15
N LYS A 171 -35.53 1.49 -20.37
CA LYS A 171 -36.12 0.94 -21.59
C LYS A 171 -35.55 -0.44 -21.89
N LYS A 172 -36.42 -1.35 -22.30
CA LYS A 172 -36.09 -2.72 -22.68
C LYS A 172 -36.35 -2.97 -24.15
N ASP A 173 -35.64 -3.91 -24.74
CA ASP A 173 -35.90 -4.43 -26.08
C ASP A 173 -37.02 -5.48 -26.07
N GLU A 174 -37.33 -6.05 -27.23
CA GLU A 174 -38.35 -7.08 -27.43
C GLU A 174 -38.08 -8.38 -26.65
N ASN A 175 -36.82 -8.60 -26.23
CA ASN A 175 -36.37 -9.75 -25.43
C ASN A 175 -36.25 -9.41 -23.92
N GLU A 176 -36.85 -8.34 -23.47
CA GLU A 176 -36.79 -7.80 -22.09
C GLU A 176 -35.37 -7.41 -21.61
N LYS A 177 -34.43 -7.24 -22.52
CA LYS A 177 -33.05 -6.80 -22.19
C LYS A 177 -33.00 -5.28 -22.15
N ASN A 178 -32.25 -4.76 -21.16
CA ASN A 178 -32.01 -3.33 -20.98
C ASN A 178 -31.31 -2.72 -22.19
N ILE A 179 -31.86 -1.64 -22.72
CA ILE A 179 -31.25 -0.88 -23.83
C ILE A 179 -30.20 0.11 -23.29
N PHE A 180 -29.09 0.18 -23.99
CA PHE A 180 -28.00 1.13 -23.74
C PHE A 180 -27.70 1.91 -25.02
N LYS A 181 -27.44 3.20 -24.86
CA LYS A 181 -26.90 4.05 -25.94
C LYS A 181 -25.39 4.19 -25.74
N THR A 182 -24.64 4.00 -26.81
CA THR A 182 -23.21 4.27 -26.85
C THR A 182 -22.99 5.75 -27.14
N GLU A 183 -22.18 6.41 -26.34
CA GLU A 183 -21.73 7.79 -26.55
C GLU A 183 -20.21 7.81 -26.68
N GLU A 184 -19.72 8.47 -27.73
CA GLU A 184 -18.30 8.73 -27.96
C GLU A 184 -17.90 10.08 -27.40
N GLY A 185 -16.70 10.16 -26.85
CA GLY A 185 -16.17 11.36 -26.24
C GLY A 185 -15.15 11.01 -25.15
N LYS A 186 -14.65 12.01 -24.44
CA LYS A 186 -13.75 11.79 -23.30
C LYS A 186 -14.57 11.84 -22.01
N PHE A 187 -14.65 10.70 -21.32
CA PHE A 187 -15.42 10.57 -20.07
C PHE A 187 -14.53 10.08 -18.94
N LEU A 188 -14.57 10.75 -17.82
CA LEU A 188 -13.98 10.26 -16.59
C LEU A 188 -14.90 9.19 -16.00
N ASN A 189 -14.51 7.93 -16.08
CA ASN A 189 -15.30 6.79 -15.59
C ASN A 189 -14.39 5.68 -15.06
N CYS A 190 -14.10 5.76 -13.77
CA CYS A 190 -13.20 4.83 -13.07
C CYS A 190 -13.67 3.37 -13.19
N ASP A 191 -14.95 3.10 -12.97
CA ASP A 191 -15.49 1.73 -13.04
C ASP A 191 -15.33 1.11 -14.44
N GLN A 192 -15.61 1.89 -15.46
CA GLN A 192 -15.48 1.41 -16.84
C GLN A 192 -14.04 1.27 -17.24
N PHE A 193 -13.17 2.20 -16.84
CA PHE A 193 -11.73 2.12 -17.06
C PHE A 193 -11.17 0.81 -16.51
N TRP A 194 -11.44 0.48 -15.25
CA TRP A 194 -10.98 -0.77 -14.64
C TRP A 194 -11.60 -2.02 -15.29
N LYS A 195 -12.84 -1.94 -15.78
CA LYS A 195 -13.46 -3.03 -16.54
C LYS A 195 -12.72 -3.33 -17.84
N THR A 196 -12.19 -2.32 -18.53
CA THR A 196 -11.39 -2.54 -19.75
C THR A 196 -10.09 -3.28 -19.47
N LEU A 197 -9.55 -3.15 -18.23
CA LEU A 197 -8.33 -3.81 -17.78
C LEU A 197 -8.58 -5.18 -17.10
N GLY A 198 -9.82 -5.65 -17.04
CA GLY A 198 -10.17 -6.94 -16.43
C GLY A 198 -11.03 -6.86 -15.16
N GLY A 199 -11.46 -5.68 -14.76
CA GLY A 199 -12.36 -5.46 -13.63
C GLY A 199 -11.74 -5.87 -12.29
N LYS A 200 -12.40 -6.75 -11.53
CA LYS A 200 -11.96 -7.16 -10.18
C LYS A 200 -10.61 -7.88 -10.14
N THR A 201 -10.21 -8.51 -11.24
CA THR A 201 -8.94 -9.24 -11.36
C THR A 201 -7.81 -8.39 -11.94
N SER A 202 -8.09 -7.15 -12.36
CA SER A 202 -7.13 -6.28 -13.02
C SER A 202 -5.87 -6.03 -12.19
N TYR A 203 -6.01 -5.81 -10.88
CA TYR A 203 -4.86 -5.53 -10.01
C TYR A 203 -3.86 -6.69 -9.96
N ALA A 204 -4.34 -7.92 -9.81
CA ALA A 204 -3.48 -9.11 -9.80
C ALA A 204 -2.79 -9.28 -11.16
N LYS A 205 -3.56 -9.14 -12.25
CA LYS A 205 -3.03 -9.23 -13.61
C LYS A 205 -1.96 -8.16 -13.88
N ILE A 206 -2.22 -6.91 -13.51
CA ILE A 206 -1.24 -5.81 -13.67
C ILE A 206 0.05 -6.11 -12.92
N GLN A 207 -0.02 -6.67 -11.71
CA GLN A 207 1.15 -7.06 -10.95
C GLN A 207 1.93 -8.19 -11.64
N ASP A 208 1.24 -9.17 -12.21
CA ASP A 208 1.86 -10.27 -12.96
C ASP A 208 2.53 -9.75 -14.24
N ASP A 209 1.81 -8.94 -15.02
CA ASP A 209 2.29 -8.34 -16.26
C ASP A 209 3.48 -7.40 -16.00
N TYR A 210 3.42 -6.59 -14.93
CA TYR A 210 4.52 -5.73 -14.51
C TYR A 210 5.76 -6.53 -14.11
N ASN A 211 5.59 -7.56 -13.27
CA ASN A 211 6.71 -8.39 -12.84
C ASN A 211 7.38 -9.07 -14.04
N LYS A 212 6.61 -9.62 -14.97
CA LYS A 212 7.12 -10.20 -16.20
C LYS A 212 7.89 -9.16 -17.03
N PHE A 213 7.28 -8.00 -17.27
CA PHE A 213 7.88 -6.92 -18.06
C PHE A 213 9.21 -6.45 -17.46
N ILE A 214 9.25 -6.18 -16.15
CA ILE A 214 10.44 -5.64 -15.50
C ILE A 214 11.57 -6.70 -15.41
N THR A 215 11.21 -7.97 -15.31
CA THR A 215 12.16 -9.10 -15.34
C THR A 215 12.78 -9.25 -16.74
N GLU A 216 11.99 -9.12 -17.79
CA GLU A 216 12.48 -9.12 -19.20
C GLU A 216 13.45 -7.96 -19.47
N LYS A 217 13.32 -6.85 -18.72
CA LYS A 217 14.25 -5.71 -18.75
C LYS A 217 15.51 -5.92 -17.91
N GLY A 218 15.68 -7.09 -17.30
CA GLY A 218 16.86 -7.47 -16.52
C GLY A 218 16.83 -7.09 -15.05
N TYR A 219 15.68 -6.68 -14.51
CA TYR A 219 15.52 -6.37 -13.09
C TYR A 219 14.92 -7.57 -12.36
N ASN A 220 15.68 -8.15 -11.45
CA ASN A 220 15.22 -9.29 -10.64
C ASN A 220 14.37 -8.80 -9.46
N LEU A 221 13.09 -8.58 -9.71
CA LEU A 221 12.13 -8.12 -8.71
C LEU A 221 11.21 -9.28 -8.30
N TYR A 222 11.15 -9.56 -6.99
CA TYR A 222 10.25 -10.58 -6.47
C TYR A 222 8.79 -10.11 -6.54
N ARG A 223 7.95 -10.93 -7.16
CA ARG A 223 6.52 -10.61 -7.38
C ARG A 223 5.69 -10.59 -6.09
N GLY A 224 6.15 -11.23 -5.03
CA GLY A 224 5.34 -11.49 -3.84
C GLY A 224 4.37 -12.67 -4.02
N ASN A 225 3.67 -13.05 -2.96
CA ASN A 225 2.78 -14.20 -2.96
C ASN A 225 1.44 -13.86 -3.63
N ILE A 226 1.01 -14.71 -4.57
CA ILE A 226 -0.30 -14.59 -5.23
C ILE A 226 -1.38 -14.90 -4.20
N GLY A 227 -2.38 -14.03 -4.08
CA GLY A 227 -3.50 -14.21 -3.14
C GLY A 227 -3.21 -13.74 -1.72
N ASP A 228 -2.06 -13.13 -1.47
CA ASP A 228 -1.76 -12.48 -0.20
C ASP A 228 -2.64 -11.20 -0.10
N ASN A 229 -3.88 -11.39 0.37
CA ASN A 229 -4.85 -10.32 0.60
C ASN A 229 -4.48 -9.52 1.87
N LYS A 230 -3.23 -9.03 1.94
CA LYS A 230 -2.86 -8.10 3.00
C LYS A 230 -3.62 -6.79 2.75
N HIS A 231 -4.63 -6.55 3.56
CA HIS A 231 -5.25 -5.23 3.61
C HIS A 231 -4.17 -4.19 3.90
N HIS A 232 -4.27 -3.05 3.24
CA HIS A 232 -3.43 -1.91 3.59
C HIS A 232 -3.69 -1.56 5.06
N LYS A 233 -2.74 -1.92 5.91
CA LYS A 233 -2.82 -1.66 7.34
C LYS A 233 -2.48 -0.20 7.57
N ASN A 234 -3.29 0.49 8.37
CA ASN A 234 -2.93 1.82 8.82
C ASN A 234 -1.71 1.73 9.77
N LYS A 235 -1.12 2.88 10.11
CA LYS A 235 0.09 2.92 10.95
C LYS A 235 -0.12 2.23 12.30
N ALA A 236 -1.29 2.41 12.92
CA ALA A 236 -1.60 1.82 14.22
C ALA A 236 -1.81 0.30 14.14
N GLU A 237 -2.47 -0.20 13.10
CA GLU A 237 -2.62 -1.64 12.85
C GLU A 237 -1.27 -2.32 12.64
N LYS A 238 -0.35 -1.66 11.94
CA LYS A 238 1.01 -2.16 11.73
C LYS A 238 1.81 -2.18 13.04
N GLU A 239 1.67 -1.14 13.85
CA GLU A 239 2.30 -1.06 15.17
C GLU A 239 1.79 -2.15 16.13
N ILE A 240 0.48 -2.43 16.12
CA ILE A 240 -0.12 -3.53 16.90
C ILE A 240 0.41 -4.89 16.44
N GLU A 241 0.54 -5.12 15.13
CA GLU A 241 1.08 -6.37 14.60
C GLU A 241 2.53 -6.57 15.04
N ASP A 242 3.36 -5.54 14.88
CA ASP A 242 4.77 -5.58 15.29
C ASP A 242 4.92 -5.82 16.80
N LEU A 243 4.07 -5.22 17.62
CA LEU A 243 4.03 -5.46 19.08
C LEU A 243 3.60 -6.89 19.41
N ASN A 244 2.61 -7.43 18.71
CA ASN A 244 2.16 -8.81 18.93
C ASN A 244 3.24 -9.82 18.53
N GLU A 245 3.99 -9.55 17.47
CA GLU A 245 5.14 -10.38 17.05
C GLU A 245 6.22 -10.36 18.13
N GLN A 246 6.59 -9.19 18.67
CA GLN A 246 7.54 -9.05 19.77
C GLN A 246 7.07 -9.78 21.05
N ILE A 247 5.80 -9.66 21.41
CA ILE A 247 5.21 -10.39 22.54
C ILE A 247 5.34 -11.90 22.33
N SER A 248 5.11 -12.37 21.12
CA SER A 248 5.23 -13.80 20.79
C SER A 248 6.67 -14.30 20.92
N GLU A 249 7.63 -13.54 20.39
CA GLU A 249 9.06 -13.85 20.53
C GLU A 249 9.51 -13.88 21.98
N MET A 250 9.13 -12.85 22.76
CA MET A 250 9.43 -12.79 24.20
C MET A 250 8.83 -13.97 24.98
N LYS A 251 7.61 -14.40 24.63
CA LYS A 251 6.98 -15.56 25.27
C LYS A 251 7.76 -16.84 25.00
N ILE A 252 8.21 -17.05 23.76
CA ILE A 252 9.01 -18.20 23.38
C ILE A 252 10.33 -18.21 24.13
N GLU A 253 11.01 -17.06 24.23
CA GLU A 253 12.27 -16.91 24.95
C GLU A 253 12.06 -17.15 26.46
N PHE A 254 11.00 -16.61 27.03
CA PHE A 254 10.63 -16.82 28.43
C PHE A 254 10.40 -18.31 28.74
N GLU A 255 9.61 -19.00 27.92
CA GLU A 255 9.37 -20.45 28.11
C GLU A 255 10.66 -21.27 27.95
N LYS A 256 11.53 -20.89 27.02
CA LYS A 256 12.85 -21.51 26.88
C LYS A 256 13.69 -21.34 28.14
N ASN A 257 13.77 -20.12 28.67
CA ASN A 257 14.53 -19.81 29.87
C ASN A 257 13.95 -20.52 31.10
N LYS A 258 12.63 -20.60 31.20
CA LYS A 258 11.94 -21.37 32.26
C LYS A 258 12.33 -22.83 32.23
N ARG A 259 12.31 -23.49 31.06
CA ARG A 259 12.74 -24.89 30.91
C ARG A 259 14.21 -25.07 31.27
N LEU A 260 15.10 -24.17 30.88
CA LEU A 260 16.50 -24.22 31.25
C LEU A 260 16.70 -24.14 32.77
N ASN A 261 15.97 -23.24 33.45
CA ASN A 261 15.99 -23.12 34.89
C ASN A 261 15.45 -24.37 35.60
N GLU A 262 14.40 -25.00 35.06
CA GLU A 262 13.86 -26.26 35.60
C GLU A 262 14.86 -27.40 35.48
N ILE A 263 15.57 -27.52 34.33
CA ILE A 263 16.62 -28.50 34.12
C ILE A 263 17.80 -28.23 35.08
N GLU A 264 18.24 -27.00 35.22
CA GLU A 264 19.33 -26.62 36.13
C GLU A 264 18.97 -26.93 37.57
N LEU A 265 17.73 -26.67 37.99
CA LEU A 265 17.24 -27.01 39.33
C LEU A 265 17.19 -28.53 39.56
N GLN A 266 16.74 -29.27 38.56
CA GLN A 266 16.69 -30.75 38.63
C GLN A 266 18.10 -31.33 38.70
N THR A 267 19.04 -30.87 37.83
CA THR A 267 20.43 -31.30 37.86
C THR A 267 21.10 -30.99 39.19
N THR A 268 20.82 -29.82 39.79
CA THR A 268 21.35 -29.42 41.11
C THR A 268 20.81 -30.34 42.21
N LYS A 269 19.53 -30.72 42.16
CA LYS A 269 18.96 -31.68 43.09
C LYS A 269 19.60 -33.07 42.97
N GLU A 270 19.75 -33.60 41.73
CA GLU A 270 20.37 -34.87 41.49
C GLU A 270 21.86 -34.87 41.94
N MET A 271 22.60 -33.80 41.69
CA MET A 271 23.97 -33.66 42.18
C MET A 271 24.02 -33.56 43.71
N SER A 272 23.08 -32.92 44.37
CA SER A 272 23.02 -32.83 45.85
C SER A 272 22.65 -34.17 46.52
N GLU A 273 21.98 -35.04 45.82
CA GLU A 273 21.69 -36.44 46.28
C GLU A 273 22.89 -37.37 46.13
N ILE A 274 23.79 -37.08 45.14
CA ILE A 274 24.97 -37.89 44.87
C ILE A 274 26.16 -37.51 45.74
N ASP A 275 26.27 -36.24 46.17
CA ASP A 275 27.44 -35.72 46.88
C ASP A 275 27.04 -35.00 48.20
N SER A 276 26.80 -35.79 49.23
CA SER A 276 26.45 -35.29 50.57
C SER A 276 27.63 -34.61 51.31
N ASN A 277 28.81 -34.51 50.73
CA ASN A 277 29.99 -33.98 51.41
C ASN A 277 30.73 -32.83 50.71
N GLU A 278 30.33 -32.36 49.54
CA GLU A 278 30.86 -31.14 48.94
C GLU A 278 29.79 -30.11 48.72
N ILE A 279 29.87 -29.04 49.48
CA ILE A 279 29.00 -27.83 49.28
C ILE A 279 29.49 -27.12 48.01
N LEU A 280 28.97 -27.50 46.88
CA LEU A 280 29.08 -26.71 45.66
C LEU A 280 28.10 -25.52 45.76
N ASN A 281 28.69 -24.33 46.06
CA ASN A 281 27.96 -23.05 46.00
C ASN A 281 27.63 -22.75 44.54
N PRO A 282 26.36 -22.85 44.06
CA PRO A 282 26.04 -22.58 42.68
C PRO A 282 26.28 -21.09 42.42
N THR A 283 27.21 -20.78 41.57
CA THR A 283 27.37 -19.43 40.98
C THR A 283 26.08 -19.15 40.25
N LYS A 284 25.24 -18.26 40.78
CA LYS A 284 24.04 -17.76 40.11
C LYS A 284 24.45 -17.16 38.77
N ARG A 285 24.36 -17.95 37.70
CA ARG A 285 24.42 -17.41 36.34
C ARG A 285 23.19 -16.54 36.14
N LYS A 286 23.37 -15.26 35.90
CA LYS A 286 22.33 -14.41 35.37
C LYS A 286 22.00 -14.90 33.97
N ILE A 287 20.97 -15.72 33.81
CA ILE A 287 20.43 -16.05 32.50
C ILE A 287 19.69 -14.79 32.04
N GLY A 288 20.17 -14.18 30.95
CA GLY A 288 19.49 -13.03 30.33
C GLY A 288 18.15 -13.46 29.75
N GLY A 289 17.10 -12.79 30.10
CA GLY A 289 15.74 -12.97 29.57
C GLY A 289 14.84 -11.84 30.03
N TYR A 290 13.68 -11.72 29.40
CA TYR A 290 12.67 -10.73 29.79
C TYR A 290 12.04 -11.09 31.13
N LYS A 291 11.84 -10.09 32.00
CA LYS A 291 11.13 -10.26 33.26
C LYS A 291 9.61 -10.35 32.99
N ASP A 292 8.87 -11.08 33.83
CA ASP A 292 7.40 -11.16 33.75
C ASP A 292 6.72 -9.79 33.63
N ASN A 293 7.24 -8.79 34.34
CA ASN A 293 6.71 -7.42 34.29
C ASN A 293 6.87 -6.77 32.93
N ASP A 294 7.94 -7.05 32.18
CA ASP A 294 8.20 -6.46 30.87
C ASP A 294 7.22 -7.02 29.83
N VAL A 295 6.96 -8.34 29.91
CA VAL A 295 5.97 -9.02 29.05
C VAL A 295 4.56 -8.50 29.35
N ASN A 296 4.19 -8.39 30.63
CA ASN A 296 2.88 -7.88 31.04
C ASN A 296 2.67 -6.41 30.67
N ASN A 297 3.69 -5.58 30.75
CA ASN A 297 3.63 -4.18 30.34
C ASN A 297 3.38 -4.04 28.83
N LEU A 298 4.04 -4.85 27.99
CA LEU A 298 3.80 -4.85 26.56
C LEU A 298 2.40 -5.36 26.18
N ILE A 299 1.91 -6.39 26.85
CA ILE A 299 0.54 -6.90 26.65
C ILE A 299 -0.49 -5.81 27.00
N ASN A 300 -0.29 -5.08 28.11
CA ASN A 300 -1.20 -4.02 28.53
C ASN A 300 -1.16 -2.84 27.57
N TYR A 301 0.02 -2.45 27.07
CA TYR A 301 0.18 -1.39 26.08
C TYR A 301 -0.51 -1.73 24.75
N SER A 302 -0.32 -2.97 24.26
CA SER A 302 -1.01 -3.46 23.05
C SER A 302 -2.54 -3.40 23.20
N LYS A 303 -3.08 -3.81 24.36
CA LYS A 303 -4.52 -3.72 24.65
C LYS A 303 -5.04 -2.28 24.70
N GLN A 304 -4.24 -1.34 25.20
CA GLN A 304 -4.62 0.09 25.21
C GLN A 304 -4.72 0.66 23.80
N ILE A 305 -3.76 0.37 22.92
CA ILE A 305 -3.80 0.80 21.51
C ILE A 305 -5.02 0.21 20.79
N GLN A 306 -5.31 -1.08 21.00
CA GLN A 306 -6.49 -1.73 20.42
C GLN A 306 -7.80 -1.04 20.86
N LYS A 307 -7.91 -0.68 22.15
CA LYS A 307 -9.09 0.01 22.70
C LYS A 307 -9.24 1.43 22.16
N GLN A 308 -8.15 2.15 21.93
CA GLN A 308 -8.19 3.49 21.32
C GLN A 308 -8.66 3.44 19.87
N ASN A 309 -8.23 2.43 19.10
CA ASN A 309 -8.61 2.29 17.70
C ASN A 309 -10.05 1.76 17.48
N SER A 310 -10.64 1.10 18.48
CA SER A 310 -12.04 0.65 18.40
C SER A 310 -13.06 1.74 18.75
N ASN A 311 -12.59 2.87 19.31
CA ASN A 311 -13.42 4.02 19.69
C ASN A 311 -13.30 5.22 18.72
N SER A 312 -12.48 5.10 17.68
CA SER A 312 -12.33 6.05 16.56
C SER A 312 -12.93 5.49 15.26
#